data_ca7fe9a6854bbfddf01970e993397042
#
_entry.id   ca7fe9a6854bbfddf01970e993397042
#
_cell.length_a   1.000
_cell.length_b   1.000
_cell.length_c   1.000
_cell.angle_alpha   90.00
_cell.angle_beta   90.00
_cell.angle_gamma   90.00
#
_symmetry.space_group_name_H-M   'P 1'
#
loop_
_entity.id
_entity.type
_entity.pdbx_description
1 polymer ?
#
loop_
_entity_poly.entity_id
_entity_poly.type
_entity_poly.pdbx_seq_one_letter_code
_entity_poly.pdbx_strand_id
1 'polypeptide(L)'
;MIAYPNSANISLFLLRVKTDADDLGNQVLRLVGSKEVVGVTSSITSKEFYQSKETKVLLDFKVSIQAFLYDKSKYVYVPNEDTIYIVERSYQNGMWMELYCSETQLKKEEIEGWNL
;
A
#
# COMPACT_ATOMS: atom_id res chain seq x y z
N MET A 1 -1.09 -13.70 2.33
CA MET A 1 -0.38 -12.88 1.31
C MET A 1 0.18 -13.80 0.23
N ILE A 2 0.10 -13.36 -1.03
CA ILE A 2 0.73 -14.07 -2.14
C ILE A 2 2.22 -13.72 -2.16
N ALA A 3 3.07 -14.75 -2.29
CA ALA A 3 4.50 -14.52 -2.42
C ALA A 3 4.85 -14.18 -3.88
N TYR A 4 5.60 -13.11 -4.07
CA TYR A 4 6.05 -12.69 -5.39
C TYR A 4 7.53 -13.01 -5.55
N PRO A 5 7.96 -13.42 -6.76
CA PRO A 5 9.38 -13.50 -7.02
C PRO A 5 10.01 -12.10 -6.97
N ASN A 6 11.30 -12.06 -6.67
CA ASN A 6 12.04 -10.80 -6.66
C ASN A 6 12.01 -10.19 -8.07
N SER A 7 11.80 -8.88 -8.16
CA SER A 7 11.73 -8.12 -9.40
C SER A 7 10.54 -8.48 -10.31
N ALA A 8 9.45 -9.01 -9.74
CA ALA A 8 8.23 -9.22 -10.51
C ALA A 8 7.48 -7.90 -10.71
N ASN A 9 6.92 -7.69 -11.90
CA ASN A 9 6.08 -6.54 -12.18
C ASN A 9 4.65 -6.84 -11.77
N ILE A 10 4.05 -5.91 -11.02
CA ILE A 10 2.64 -6.03 -10.62
C ILE A 10 1.91 -4.71 -10.85
N SER A 11 0.62 -4.82 -11.12
CA SER A 11 -0.26 -3.64 -11.12
C SER A 11 -0.77 -3.42 -9.72
N LEU A 12 -0.80 -2.16 -9.30
CA LEU A 12 -1.37 -1.77 -8.02
C LEU A 12 -2.04 -0.40 -8.16
N PHE A 13 -2.92 -0.09 -7.21
CA PHE A 13 -3.58 1.20 -7.16
C PHE A 13 -3.11 1.96 -5.93
N LEU A 14 -2.66 3.20 -6.13
CA LEU A 14 -2.43 4.13 -5.03
C LEU A 14 -3.78 4.72 -4.66
N LEU A 15 -4.17 4.57 -3.41
CA LEU A 15 -5.50 4.97 -2.94
C LEU A 15 -5.42 6.27 -2.15
N ARG A 16 -6.27 7.22 -2.48
CA ARG A 16 -6.50 8.38 -1.63
C ARG A 16 -7.80 8.17 -0.89
N VAL A 17 -7.69 8.00 0.42
CA VAL A 17 -8.80 7.67 1.30
C VAL A 17 -8.96 8.81 2.30
N LYS A 18 -10.19 9.22 2.52
CA LYS A 18 -10.55 10.28 3.46
C LYS A 18 -11.41 9.69 4.56
N THR A 19 -11.18 10.12 5.80
CA THR A 19 -12.05 9.81 6.92
C THR A 19 -13.20 10.81 6.93
N ASP A 20 -14.42 10.32 7.01
CA ASP A 20 -15.62 11.14 7.02
C ASP A 20 -16.56 10.61 8.10
N ALA A 21 -17.64 11.31 8.37
CA ALA A 21 -18.66 10.87 9.32
C ALA A 21 -19.93 10.51 8.56
N ASP A 22 -20.59 9.42 8.98
CA ASP A 22 -21.90 9.04 8.45
C ASP A 22 -23.01 9.83 9.18
N ASP A 23 -24.25 9.57 8.81
CA ASP A 23 -25.40 10.26 9.39
C ASP A 23 -25.56 10.01 10.89
N LEU A 24 -24.96 8.93 11.40
CA LEU A 24 -25.00 8.57 12.81
C LEU A 24 -23.77 9.06 13.58
N GLY A 25 -22.85 9.76 12.91
CA GLY A 25 -21.63 10.26 13.52
C GLY A 25 -20.51 9.24 13.60
N ASN A 26 -20.67 8.04 13.04
CA ASN A 26 -19.60 7.05 12.98
C ASN A 26 -18.57 7.44 11.92
N GLN A 27 -17.31 7.15 12.19
CA GLN A 27 -16.25 7.39 11.21
C GLN A 27 -16.31 6.34 10.11
N VAL A 28 -16.26 6.80 8.88
CA VAL A 28 -16.20 5.95 7.68
C VAL A 28 -15.03 6.37 6.82
N LEU A 29 -14.48 5.41 6.10
CA LEU A 29 -13.44 5.67 5.12
C LEU A 29 -14.09 5.81 3.75
N ARG A 30 -13.65 6.81 2.99
CA ARG A 30 -14.18 7.08 1.65
C ARG A 30 -13.03 7.15 0.66
N LEU A 31 -13.16 6.42 -0.44
CA LEU A 31 -12.20 6.49 -1.53
C LEU A 31 -12.48 7.75 -2.35
N VAL A 32 -11.55 8.71 -2.32
CA VAL A 32 -11.70 9.97 -3.04
C VAL A 32 -10.88 10.03 -4.32
N GLY A 33 -10.00 9.06 -4.53
CA GLY A 33 -9.24 8.96 -5.77
C GLY A 33 -8.36 7.73 -5.78
N SER A 34 -7.99 7.28 -6.95
CA SER A 34 -7.08 6.16 -7.13
C SER A 34 -6.24 6.40 -8.38
N LYS A 35 -5.06 5.78 -8.40
CA LYS A 35 -4.15 5.84 -9.54
C LYS A 35 -3.55 4.47 -9.75
N GLU A 36 -3.75 3.89 -10.93
CA GLU A 36 -3.12 2.63 -11.27
C GLU A 36 -1.66 2.86 -11.66
N VAL A 37 -0.78 2.10 -11.06
CA VAL A 37 0.66 2.15 -11.38
C VAL A 37 1.19 0.72 -11.49
N VAL A 38 2.31 0.57 -12.20
CA VAL A 38 3.03 -0.70 -12.24
C VAL A 38 4.24 -0.58 -11.34
N GLY A 39 4.39 -1.53 -10.44
CA GLY A 39 5.53 -1.57 -9.52
C GLY A 39 6.35 -2.83 -9.73
N VAL A 40 7.56 -2.81 -9.20
CA VAL A 40 8.47 -3.94 -9.20
C VAL A 40 8.62 -4.45 -7.78
N THR A 41 8.22 -5.69 -7.55
CA THR A 41 8.33 -6.29 -6.22
C THR A 41 9.77 -6.63 -5.90
N SER A 42 10.10 -6.64 -4.61
CA SER A 42 11.39 -7.12 -4.14
C SER A 42 11.22 -7.75 -2.77
N SER A 43 12.18 -8.61 -2.43
CA SER A 43 12.20 -9.26 -1.13
C SER A 43 12.59 -8.27 -0.05
N ILE A 44 11.99 -8.43 1.14
CA ILE A 44 12.39 -7.67 2.31
C ILE A 44 13.68 -8.30 2.83
N THR A 45 14.72 -7.49 3.00
CA THR A 45 16.03 -7.97 3.44
C THR A 45 15.99 -8.28 4.94
N SER A 46 16.96 -9.06 5.39
CA SER A 46 17.11 -9.38 6.83
C SER A 46 17.25 -8.11 7.67
N LYS A 47 17.99 -7.13 7.18
CA LYS A 47 18.18 -5.84 7.87
C LYS A 47 16.85 -5.11 8.02
N GLU A 48 16.06 -5.04 6.96
CA GLU A 48 14.75 -4.41 6.97
C GLU A 48 13.79 -5.13 7.92
N PHE A 49 13.85 -6.45 7.96
CA PHE A 49 13.05 -7.26 8.87
C PHE A 49 13.38 -6.94 10.34
N TYR A 50 14.67 -6.87 10.68
CA TYR A 50 15.07 -6.53 12.04
C TYR A 50 14.66 -5.11 12.43
N GLN A 51 14.78 -4.16 11.53
CA GLN A 51 14.31 -2.79 11.78
C GLN A 51 12.81 -2.75 12.06
N SER A 52 12.03 -3.51 11.30
CA SER A 52 10.58 -3.55 11.52
C SER A 52 10.23 -4.17 12.88
N LYS A 53 10.99 -5.16 13.33
CA LYS A 53 10.80 -5.75 14.67
C LYS A 53 11.05 -4.73 15.77
N GLU A 54 12.09 -3.92 15.63
CA GLU A 54 12.40 -2.88 16.61
C GLU A 54 11.28 -1.85 16.71
N THR A 55 10.63 -1.53 15.60
CA THR A 55 9.51 -0.59 15.55
C THR A 55 8.18 -1.26 15.83
N LYS A 56 8.15 -2.58 16.03
CA LYS A 56 6.96 -3.41 16.23
C LYS A 56 6.02 -3.40 15.03
N VAL A 57 6.56 -3.14 13.84
CA VAL A 57 5.83 -3.17 12.59
C VAL A 57 6.30 -4.37 11.78
N LEU A 58 5.38 -5.22 11.35
CA LEU A 58 5.68 -6.36 10.49
C LEU A 58 5.45 -5.95 9.04
N LEU A 59 6.54 -5.89 8.28
CA LEU A 59 6.46 -5.54 6.86
C LEU A 59 6.24 -6.81 6.03
N ASP A 60 5.23 -6.79 5.20
CA ASP A 60 4.81 -7.95 4.39
C ASP A 60 5.24 -7.84 2.95
N PHE A 61 5.50 -6.63 2.46
CA PHE A 61 5.56 -6.39 1.04
C PHE A 61 6.40 -5.15 0.75
N LYS A 62 7.27 -5.27 -0.23
CA LYS A 62 8.09 -4.16 -0.70
C LYS A 62 7.92 -4.03 -2.20
N VAL A 63 7.59 -2.85 -2.66
CA VAL A 63 7.41 -2.56 -4.08
C VAL A 63 8.06 -1.24 -4.43
N SER A 64 8.69 -1.18 -5.60
CA SER A 64 9.27 0.05 -6.13
C SER A 64 8.41 0.55 -7.29
N ILE A 65 8.06 1.82 -7.25
CA ILE A 65 7.36 2.50 -8.33
C ILE A 65 8.22 3.68 -8.78
N GLN A 66 7.91 4.24 -9.94
CA GLN A 66 8.61 5.45 -10.37
C GLN A 66 8.27 6.59 -9.41
N ALA A 67 9.30 7.29 -8.93
CA ALA A 67 9.15 8.25 -7.85
C ALA A 67 8.14 9.36 -8.18
N PHE A 68 8.10 9.81 -9.44
CA PHE A 68 7.18 10.88 -9.83
C PHE A 68 5.71 10.46 -9.79
N LEU A 69 5.42 9.16 -9.73
CA LEU A 69 4.05 8.66 -9.65
C LEU A 69 3.53 8.60 -8.22
N TYR A 70 4.43 8.65 -7.23
CA TYR A 70 4.00 8.53 -5.83
C TYR A 70 3.45 9.86 -5.33
N ASP A 71 2.20 9.83 -4.90
CA ASP A 71 1.46 11.00 -4.43
C ASP A 71 1.30 11.03 -2.91
N LYS A 72 2.13 10.28 -2.21
CA LYS A 72 2.10 10.12 -0.75
C LYS A 72 0.83 9.41 -0.24
N SER A 73 0.19 8.65 -1.09
CA SER A 73 -0.95 7.82 -0.70
C SER A 73 -0.54 6.86 0.41
N LYS A 74 -1.37 6.77 1.43
CA LYS A 74 -1.11 5.92 2.59
C LYS A 74 -1.49 4.47 2.34
N TYR A 75 -2.42 4.22 1.43
CA TYR A 75 -2.95 2.89 1.15
C TYR A 75 -2.67 2.49 -0.28
N VAL A 76 -2.44 1.19 -0.46
CA VAL A 76 -2.20 0.58 -1.77
C VAL A 76 -3.10 -0.65 -1.89
N TYR A 77 -3.77 -0.77 -3.02
CA TYR A 77 -4.59 -1.95 -3.32
C TYR A 77 -3.90 -2.78 -4.40
N VAL A 78 -3.72 -4.07 -4.12
CA VAL A 78 -3.15 -5.02 -5.07
C VAL A 78 -4.28 -5.91 -5.58
N PRO A 79 -4.79 -5.68 -6.81
CA PRO A 79 -5.96 -6.41 -7.32
C PRO A 79 -5.73 -7.91 -7.44
N ASN A 80 -4.51 -8.31 -7.77
CA ASN A 80 -4.16 -9.72 -7.94
C ASN A 80 -4.39 -10.55 -6.67
N GLU A 81 -4.28 -9.90 -5.50
CA GLU A 81 -4.50 -10.52 -4.19
C GLU A 81 -5.84 -10.12 -3.57
N ASP A 82 -6.49 -9.11 -4.13
CA ASP A 82 -7.66 -8.45 -3.53
C ASP A 82 -7.35 -8.00 -2.10
N THR A 83 -6.18 -7.38 -1.91
CA THR A 83 -5.67 -7.01 -0.59
C THR A 83 -5.30 -5.54 -0.56
N ILE A 84 -5.65 -4.88 0.55
CA ILE A 84 -5.30 -3.49 0.83
C ILE A 84 -4.12 -3.47 1.80
N TYR A 85 -3.05 -2.78 1.41
CA TYR A 85 -1.87 -2.60 2.24
C TYR A 85 -1.78 -1.15 2.71
N ILE A 86 -1.16 -0.95 3.86
CA ILE A 86 -0.79 0.38 4.33
C ILE A 86 0.70 0.59 4.08
N VAL A 87 1.05 1.78 3.59
CA VAL A 87 2.45 2.15 3.38
C VAL A 87 3.02 2.60 4.72
N GLU A 88 3.85 1.76 5.32
CA GLU A 88 4.46 2.05 6.62
C GLU A 88 5.60 3.05 6.49
N ARG A 89 6.36 2.95 5.41
CA ARG A 89 7.37 3.94 5.10
C ARG A 89 7.66 3.93 3.61
N SER A 90 8.19 5.05 3.12
CA SER A 90 8.65 5.19 1.75
C SER A 90 10.07 5.72 1.73
N TYR A 91 10.82 5.32 0.73
CA TYR A 91 12.21 5.75 0.58
C TYR A 91 12.49 5.98 -0.89
N GLN A 92 12.96 7.18 -1.22
CA GLN A 92 13.31 7.51 -2.60
C GLN A 92 14.76 7.12 -2.88
N ASN A 93 14.94 6.31 -3.89
CA ASN A 93 16.25 5.86 -4.35
C ASN A 93 16.37 6.23 -5.83
N GLY A 94 16.96 7.41 -6.10
CA GLY A 94 17.05 7.92 -7.45
C GLY A 94 15.69 8.21 -8.03
N MET A 95 15.37 7.58 -9.16
CA MET A 95 14.09 7.75 -9.86
C MET A 95 13.01 6.79 -9.34
N TRP A 96 13.33 5.97 -8.33
CA TRP A 96 12.41 4.98 -7.79
C TRP A 96 12.00 5.34 -6.38
N MET A 97 10.75 5.04 -6.05
CA MET A 97 10.23 5.15 -4.68
C MET A 97 9.95 3.75 -4.17
N GLU A 98 10.66 3.36 -3.12
CA GLU A 98 10.47 2.06 -2.47
C GLU A 98 9.40 2.21 -1.40
N LEU A 99 8.34 1.42 -1.53
CA LEU A 99 7.23 1.43 -0.58
C LEU A 99 7.28 0.16 0.26
N TYR A 100 7.35 0.33 1.57
CA TYR A 100 7.38 -0.77 2.54
C TYR A 100 5.99 -0.85 3.15
N CYS A 101 5.30 -1.94 2.92
CA CYS A 101 3.88 -2.06 3.20
C CYS A 101 3.56 -3.21 4.14
N SER A 102 2.51 -3.01 4.94
CA SER A 102 1.93 -4.04 5.79
C SER A 102 0.49 -4.32 5.36
N GLU A 103 0.07 -5.57 5.46
CA GLU A 103 -1.31 -5.95 5.16
C GLU A 103 -2.25 -5.36 6.22
N THR A 104 -3.36 -4.80 5.77
CA THR A 104 -4.37 -4.24 6.67
C THR A 104 -5.52 -5.22 6.86
N GLN A 105 -6.34 -4.96 7.87
CA GLN A 105 -7.59 -5.68 8.06
C GLN A 105 -8.74 -5.05 7.28
N LEU A 106 -8.47 -3.97 6.56
CA LEU A 106 -9.49 -3.27 5.77
C LEU A 106 -9.95 -4.12 4.59
N LYS A 107 -11.26 -4.13 4.39
CA LYS A 107 -11.86 -4.75 3.22
C LYS A 107 -12.45 -3.67 2.33
N LYS A 108 -12.45 -3.91 1.03
CA LYS A 108 -12.99 -2.93 0.08
C LYS A 108 -14.44 -2.58 0.37
N GLU A 109 -15.22 -3.51 0.94
CA GLU A 109 -16.61 -3.29 1.31
C GLU A 109 -16.76 -2.28 2.44
N GLU A 110 -15.71 -2.04 3.22
CA GLU A 110 -15.71 -1.08 4.32
C GLU A 110 -15.36 0.33 3.87
N ILE A 111 -14.99 0.52 2.60
CA ILE A 111 -14.58 1.81 2.06
C ILE A 111 -15.67 2.31 1.13
N GLU A 112 -16.28 3.44 1.48
CA GLU A 112 -17.30 4.07 0.64
C GLU A 112 -16.71 4.58 -0.66
N GLY A 113 -17.46 4.49 -1.75
CA GLY A 113 -17.03 4.95 -3.05
C GLY A 113 -16.07 4.03 -3.76
N TRP A 114 -15.89 2.82 -3.26
CA TRP A 114 -15.01 1.84 -3.90
C TRP A 114 -15.53 1.48 -5.28
N ASN A 115 -14.68 1.65 -6.30
CA ASN A 115 -15.05 1.40 -7.70
C ASN A 115 -13.94 0.65 -8.48
N LEU A 116 -13.06 -0.04 -7.77
CA LEU A 116 -11.92 -0.72 -8.39
C LEU A 116 -12.14 -2.23 -8.56
#